data_b790ca5ec2bdd7eefb137690fbf970dd
#
_entry.id   b790ca5ec2bdd7eefb137690fbf970dd
#
_cell.length_a   1.000
_cell.length_b   1.000
_cell.length_c   1.000
_cell.angle_alpha   90.00
_cell.angle_beta   90.00
_cell.angle_gamma   90.00
#
_symmetry.space_group_name_H-M   'P 1'
#
loop_
_entity.id
_entity.type
_entity.pdbx_description
1 polymer ?
#
loop_
_entity_poly.entity_id
_entity_poly.type
_entity_poly.pdbx_seq_one_letter_code
_entity_poly.pdbx_strand_id
1 'polypeptide(L)'
;MPIFNLGLDSGTATATEPNSLSAAQTSQIQAQAQGYLQVLQREPENQVALKGLLNARLQLGDIKGSLAPLEKIAALNPQMPDYTVLLAQTKLYLGDREGATASYRTILAIQPQNINALQGLVSLLVEAKRPEAAIGAVQTALKTAPGTIDTTPLKLLLAQVYLTQQRNADALGIYDTAIESNRDDFRPILAKALVFKQMGNLTEAQLLMNTAENLAPAEYKDQIKQIAQATKPPKAIIAPNLSTPVPAAPNNTPRQPATVPQSGK
;
A
#
# COMPACT_ATOMS: atom_id res chain seq x y z
N MET A 1 -7.07 12.63 -7.08
CA MET A 1 -5.71 12.70 -7.64
C MET A 1 -4.76 12.30 -6.52
N PRO A 2 -4.20 11.09 -6.50
CA PRO A 2 -3.16 10.78 -5.54
C PRO A 2 -1.84 11.34 -6.06
N ILE A 3 -1.30 12.27 -5.30
CA ILE A 3 0.01 12.85 -5.49
C ILE A 3 1.04 11.82 -5.01
N PHE A 4 2.01 11.51 -5.86
CA PHE A 4 3.20 10.73 -5.50
C PHE A 4 3.89 11.40 -4.31
N ASN A 5 3.74 10.83 -3.11
CA ASN A 5 4.53 11.21 -1.95
C ASN A 5 5.57 10.12 -1.69
N LEU A 6 6.71 10.24 -2.36
CA LEU A 6 7.93 9.55 -1.97
C LEU A 6 8.47 10.25 -0.73
N GLY A 7 8.29 9.61 0.44
CA GLY A 7 8.76 10.11 1.71
C GLY A 7 10.25 10.45 1.69
N LEU A 8 10.55 11.73 1.85
CA LEU A 8 11.83 12.25 2.29
C LEU A 8 11.55 13.29 3.38
N ASP A 9 11.98 12.92 4.53
CA ASP A 9 12.37 13.66 5.73
C ASP A 9 11.74 15.03 6.05
N SER A 10 11.19 15.10 7.27
CA SER A 10 10.54 16.25 7.88
C SER A 10 11.55 17.31 8.32
N GLY A 11 11.66 18.38 7.55
CA GLY A 11 12.34 19.63 7.94
C GLY A 11 11.42 20.82 7.68
N THR A 12 10.99 21.47 8.76
CA THR A 12 10.37 22.79 8.91
C THR A 12 9.94 23.56 7.63
N ALA A 13 8.62 23.74 7.50
CA ALA A 13 7.96 24.47 6.42
C ALA A 13 8.25 25.96 6.44
N THR A 14 8.93 26.43 5.40
CA THR A 14 8.68 27.71 4.76
C THR A 14 8.03 27.42 3.40
N ALA A 15 6.94 28.09 3.08
CA ALA A 15 6.24 27.93 1.83
C ALA A 15 7.20 28.24 0.66
N THR A 16 7.74 27.17 0.06
CA THR A 16 8.59 27.23 -1.13
C THR A 16 7.80 26.61 -2.27
N GLU A 17 7.69 27.35 -3.37
CA GLU A 17 7.20 26.93 -4.67
C GLU A 17 7.60 25.50 -5.03
N PRO A 18 6.81 24.72 -5.80
CA PRO A 18 7.18 23.37 -6.17
C PRO A 18 8.55 23.39 -6.85
N ASN A 19 9.47 22.66 -6.30
CA ASN A 19 10.90 22.58 -6.61
C ASN A 19 11.12 22.29 -8.11
N SER A 20 11.06 23.31 -8.95
CA SER A 20 11.43 23.21 -10.36
C SER A 20 12.94 23.08 -10.44
N LEU A 21 13.42 21.98 -11.03
CA LEU A 21 14.86 21.78 -11.29
C LEU A 21 15.42 22.99 -12.05
N SER A 22 16.57 23.51 -11.62
CA SER A 22 17.27 24.52 -12.39
C SER A 22 17.73 23.94 -13.75
N ALA A 23 17.93 24.80 -14.74
CA ALA A 23 18.43 24.38 -16.05
C ALA A 23 19.75 23.60 -15.96
N ALA A 24 20.64 23.98 -15.04
CA ALA A 24 21.90 23.28 -14.78
C ALA A 24 21.67 21.84 -14.19
N GLN A 25 20.75 21.72 -13.23
CA GLN A 25 20.37 20.40 -12.66
C GLN A 25 19.72 19.51 -13.72
N THR A 26 18.81 20.06 -14.52
CA THR A 26 18.17 19.33 -15.62
C THR A 26 19.21 18.79 -16.61
N SER A 27 20.16 19.64 -17.05
CA SER A 27 21.23 19.23 -17.94
C SER A 27 22.14 18.15 -17.34
N GLN A 28 22.46 18.25 -16.05
CA GLN A 28 23.24 17.25 -15.34
C GLN A 28 22.52 15.90 -15.27
N ILE A 29 21.23 15.88 -14.93
CA ILE A 29 20.43 14.66 -14.84
C ILE A 29 20.28 14.03 -16.23
N GLN A 30 20.09 14.83 -17.29
CA GLN A 30 20.07 14.34 -18.67
C GLN A 30 21.39 13.70 -19.07
N ALA A 31 22.52 14.28 -18.73
CA ALA A 31 23.83 13.72 -18.97
C ALA A 31 24.02 12.37 -18.22
N GLN A 32 23.57 12.29 -16.98
CA GLN A 32 23.56 11.04 -16.20
C GLN A 32 22.70 9.97 -16.88
N ALA A 33 21.50 10.31 -17.34
CA ALA A 33 20.62 9.37 -18.04
C ALA A 33 21.29 8.84 -19.33
N GLN A 34 21.99 9.70 -20.08
CA GLN A 34 22.75 9.27 -21.27
C GLN A 34 23.90 8.32 -20.89
N GLY A 35 24.61 8.59 -19.82
CA GLY A 35 25.67 7.70 -19.31
C GLY A 35 25.13 6.29 -18.97
N TYR A 36 23.98 6.23 -18.27
CA TYR A 36 23.34 4.94 -17.99
C TYR A 36 22.88 4.21 -19.26
N LEU A 37 22.34 4.93 -20.24
CA LEU A 37 21.98 4.34 -21.55
C LEU A 37 23.19 3.72 -22.26
N GLN A 38 24.35 4.36 -22.23
CA GLN A 38 25.58 3.81 -22.79
C GLN A 38 26.04 2.53 -22.10
N VAL A 39 25.90 2.47 -20.76
CA VAL A 39 26.17 1.24 -20.00
C VAL A 39 25.21 0.14 -20.43
N LEU A 40 23.91 0.45 -20.52
CA LEU A 40 22.86 -0.51 -20.88
C LEU A 40 22.95 -1.02 -22.32
N GLN A 41 23.61 -0.31 -23.23
CA GLN A 41 23.92 -0.81 -24.57
C GLN A 41 24.89 -1.99 -24.55
N ARG A 42 25.82 -2.01 -23.59
CA ARG A 42 26.83 -3.07 -23.44
C ARG A 42 26.36 -4.15 -22.47
N GLU A 43 25.66 -3.75 -21.42
CA GLU A 43 25.19 -4.56 -20.30
C GLU A 43 23.69 -4.35 -20.09
N PRO A 44 22.80 -4.94 -20.91
CA PRO A 44 21.37 -4.66 -20.89
C PRO A 44 20.66 -5.02 -19.59
N GLU A 45 21.26 -5.82 -18.71
CA GLU A 45 20.72 -6.27 -17.43
C GLU A 45 21.44 -5.67 -16.22
N ASN A 46 22.32 -4.69 -16.45
CA ASN A 46 22.99 -3.99 -15.36
C ASN A 46 22.00 -3.25 -14.47
N GLN A 47 21.69 -3.83 -13.30
CA GLN A 47 20.66 -3.31 -12.40
C GLN A 47 21.01 -1.92 -11.84
N VAL A 48 22.30 -1.59 -11.70
CA VAL A 48 22.72 -0.26 -11.23
C VAL A 48 22.39 0.78 -12.30
N ALA A 49 22.70 0.50 -13.56
CA ALA A 49 22.41 1.38 -14.67
C ALA A 49 20.89 1.51 -14.91
N LEU A 50 20.12 0.41 -14.81
CA LEU A 50 18.67 0.43 -14.92
C LEU A 50 18.02 1.30 -13.83
N LYS A 51 18.43 1.13 -12.56
CA LYS A 51 17.93 1.94 -11.44
C LYS A 51 18.34 3.41 -11.56
N GLY A 52 19.58 3.68 -11.99
CA GLY A 52 20.08 5.01 -12.26
C GLY A 52 19.29 5.71 -13.37
N LEU A 53 19.04 5.02 -14.48
CA LEU A 53 18.22 5.54 -15.59
C LEU A 53 16.77 5.81 -15.15
N LEU A 54 16.16 4.87 -14.41
CA LEU A 54 14.82 5.05 -13.85
C LEU A 54 14.74 6.31 -13.00
N ASN A 55 15.65 6.47 -12.04
CA ASN A 55 15.66 7.63 -11.15
C ASN A 55 15.87 8.95 -11.92
N ALA A 56 16.80 8.98 -12.88
CA ALA A 56 17.03 10.15 -13.72
C ALA A 56 15.78 10.55 -14.52
N ARG A 57 15.07 9.56 -15.11
CA ARG A 57 13.82 9.79 -15.86
C ARG A 57 12.71 10.34 -14.97
N LEU A 58 12.54 9.75 -13.77
CA LEU A 58 11.54 10.22 -12.81
C LEU A 58 11.83 11.65 -12.32
N GLN A 59 13.10 11.98 -12.05
CA GLN A 59 13.50 13.33 -11.67
C GLN A 59 13.25 14.36 -12.79
N LEU A 60 13.41 13.95 -14.04
CA LEU A 60 13.11 14.79 -15.22
C LEU A 60 11.62 14.87 -15.53
N GLY A 61 10.75 14.17 -14.79
CA GLY A 61 9.33 14.05 -15.11
C GLY A 61 9.04 13.25 -16.39
N ASP A 62 10.03 12.54 -16.93
CA ASP A 62 9.88 11.67 -18.10
C ASP A 62 9.27 10.31 -17.68
N ILE A 63 8.00 10.37 -17.30
CA ILE A 63 7.27 9.17 -16.83
C ILE A 63 7.19 8.12 -17.94
N LYS A 64 6.99 8.52 -19.20
CA LYS A 64 6.96 7.59 -20.34
C LYS A 64 8.30 6.90 -20.54
N GLY A 65 9.40 7.65 -20.46
CA GLY A 65 10.75 7.10 -20.59
C GLY A 65 11.15 6.19 -19.42
N SER A 66 10.49 6.30 -18.27
CA SER A 66 10.75 5.44 -17.11
C SER A 66 10.21 4.01 -17.27
N LEU A 67 9.29 3.75 -18.20
CA LEU A 67 8.67 2.43 -18.39
C LEU A 67 9.69 1.34 -18.73
N ALA A 68 10.51 1.55 -19.76
CA ALA A 68 11.44 0.53 -20.23
C ALA A 68 12.46 0.03 -19.17
N PRO A 69 13.17 0.94 -18.45
CA PRO A 69 14.03 0.50 -17.36
C PRO A 69 13.24 -0.16 -16.22
N LEU A 70 12.02 0.31 -15.91
CA LEU A 70 11.19 -0.25 -14.84
C LEU A 70 10.68 -1.65 -15.20
N GLU A 71 10.24 -1.89 -16.44
CA GLU A 71 9.85 -3.22 -16.92
C GLU A 71 11.01 -4.21 -16.79
N LYS A 72 12.22 -3.77 -17.16
CA LYS A 72 13.40 -4.61 -17.06
C LYS A 72 13.78 -4.93 -15.61
N ILE A 73 13.74 -3.92 -14.72
CA ILE A 73 14.00 -4.13 -13.29
C ILE A 73 12.96 -5.09 -12.69
N ALA A 74 11.68 -4.93 -13.01
CA ALA A 74 10.61 -5.80 -12.52
C ALA A 74 10.82 -7.25 -13.01
N ALA A 75 11.17 -7.44 -14.28
CA ALA A 75 11.44 -8.76 -14.84
C ALA A 75 12.65 -9.46 -14.20
N LEU A 76 13.71 -8.70 -13.89
CA LEU A 76 14.91 -9.23 -13.23
C LEU A 76 14.70 -9.51 -11.73
N ASN A 77 13.65 -8.96 -11.12
CA ASN A 77 13.38 -9.08 -9.68
C ASN A 77 11.92 -9.55 -9.40
N PRO A 78 11.51 -10.73 -9.88
CA PRO A 78 10.12 -11.19 -9.76
C PRO A 78 9.68 -11.40 -8.31
N GLN A 79 10.61 -11.60 -7.38
CA GLN A 79 10.33 -11.76 -5.95
C GLN A 79 10.21 -10.42 -5.20
N MET A 80 10.51 -9.30 -5.87
CA MET A 80 10.38 -7.93 -5.34
C MET A 80 9.18 -7.23 -5.99
N PRO A 81 7.96 -7.41 -5.46
CA PRO A 81 6.73 -6.95 -6.10
C PRO A 81 6.67 -5.42 -6.24
N ASP A 82 7.43 -4.67 -5.43
CA ASP A 82 7.40 -3.20 -5.41
C ASP A 82 7.71 -2.59 -6.78
N TYR A 83 8.66 -3.17 -7.54
CA TYR A 83 8.94 -2.70 -8.90
C TYR A 83 7.77 -2.96 -9.85
N THR A 84 7.09 -4.09 -9.71
CA THR A 84 5.93 -4.41 -10.54
C THR A 84 4.70 -3.60 -10.12
N VAL A 85 4.54 -3.27 -8.83
CA VAL A 85 3.52 -2.33 -8.35
C VAL A 85 3.78 -0.93 -8.94
N LEU A 86 5.02 -0.44 -8.87
CA LEU A 86 5.39 0.84 -9.46
C LEU A 86 5.16 0.85 -10.98
N LEU A 87 5.48 -0.24 -11.66
CA LEU A 87 5.20 -0.40 -13.10
C LEU A 87 3.70 -0.29 -13.40
N ALA A 88 2.86 -0.99 -12.62
CA ALA A 88 1.42 -0.92 -12.77
C ALA A 88 0.89 0.51 -12.55
N GLN A 89 1.37 1.20 -11.51
CA GLN A 89 1.00 2.58 -11.23
C GLN A 89 1.46 3.54 -12.34
N THR A 90 2.65 3.33 -12.88
CA THR A 90 3.17 4.12 -14.00
C THR A 90 2.33 3.90 -15.26
N LYS A 91 1.96 2.64 -15.57
CA LYS A 91 1.04 2.31 -16.66
C LYS A 91 -0.33 2.98 -16.49
N LEU A 92 -0.88 2.96 -15.27
CA LEU A 92 -2.13 3.66 -14.94
C LEU A 92 -2.04 5.17 -15.18
N TYR A 93 -0.96 5.79 -14.73
CA TYR A 93 -0.72 7.22 -14.95
C TYR A 93 -0.70 7.58 -16.43
N LEU A 94 -0.16 6.69 -17.27
CA LEU A 94 -0.13 6.84 -18.73
C LEU A 94 -1.41 6.40 -19.44
N GLY A 95 -2.44 5.96 -18.69
CA GLY A 95 -3.72 5.52 -19.24
C GLY A 95 -3.78 4.05 -19.68
N ASP A 96 -2.69 3.30 -19.56
CA ASP A 96 -2.62 1.86 -19.89
C ASP A 96 -3.21 1.02 -18.74
N ARG A 97 -4.54 0.95 -18.68
CA ARG A 97 -5.28 0.18 -17.65
C ARG A 97 -5.11 -1.32 -17.82
N GLU A 98 -5.00 -1.80 -19.06
CA GLU A 98 -4.82 -3.22 -19.34
C GLU A 98 -3.42 -3.69 -18.92
N GLY A 99 -2.39 -2.95 -19.28
CA GLY A 99 -1.02 -3.24 -18.86
C GLY A 99 -0.83 -3.16 -17.33
N ALA A 100 -1.51 -2.23 -16.66
CA ALA A 100 -1.51 -2.16 -15.21
C ALA A 100 -2.21 -3.38 -14.59
N THR A 101 -3.37 -3.77 -15.11
CA THR A 101 -4.10 -4.98 -14.67
C THR A 101 -3.24 -6.24 -14.82
N ALA A 102 -2.55 -6.38 -15.96
CA ALA A 102 -1.63 -7.48 -16.20
C ALA A 102 -0.47 -7.49 -15.18
N SER A 103 0.12 -6.33 -14.90
CA SER A 103 1.19 -6.18 -13.90
C SER A 103 0.75 -6.60 -12.50
N TYR A 104 -0.44 -6.17 -12.04
CA TYR A 104 -0.97 -6.62 -10.74
C TYR A 104 -1.23 -8.12 -10.71
N ARG A 105 -1.77 -8.70 -11.77
CA ARG A 105 -1.98 -10.16 -11.86
C ARG A 105 -0.67 -10.94 -11.81
N THR A 106 0.39 -10.44 -12.42
CA THR A 106 1.72 -11.04 -12.34
C THR A 106 2.21 -11.14 -10.89
N ILE A 107 2.02 -10.09 -10.09
CA ILE A 107 2.35 -10.13 -8.66
C ILE A 107 1.49 -11.18 -7.94
N LEU A 108 0.19 -11.17 -8.17
CA LEU A 108 -0.76 -12.06 -7.48
C LEU A 108 -0.60 -13.54 -7.86
N ALA A 109 -0.01 -13.84 -9.02
CA ALA A 109 0.35 -15.21 -9.38
C ALA A 109 1.48 -15.79 -8.52
N ILE A 110 2.39 -14.92 -8.01
CA ILE A 110 3.53 -15.31 -7.16
C ILE A 110 3.18 -15.11 -5.67
N GLN A 111 2.51 -14.01 -5.35
CA GLN A 111 2.14 -13.57 -4.00
C GLN A 111 0.64 -13.25 -3.95
N PRO A 112 -0.24 -14.26 -3.84
CA PRO A 112 -1.69 -14.05 -3.90
C PRO A 112 -2.25 -13.10 -2.82
N GLN A 113 -1.53 -12.96 -1.68
CA GLN A 113 -1.92 -12.10 -0.56
C GLN A 113 -1.27 -10.71 -0.60
N ASN A 114 -0.57 -10.36 -1.69
CA ASN A 114 0.04 -9.04 -1.80
C ASN A 114 -1.03 -7.94 -1.81
N ILE A 115 -1.17 -7.24 -0.68
CA ILE A 115 -2.26 -6.28 -0.47
C ILE A 115 -2.19 -5.11 -1.45
N ASN A 116 -1.00 -4.62 -1.79
CA ASN A 116 -0.85 -3.50 -2.72
C ASN A 116 -1.32 -3.86 -4.14
N ALA A 117 -0.97 -5.07 -4.59
CA ALA A 117 -1.41 -5.57 -5.89
C ALA A 117 -2.92 -5.85 -5.91
N LEU A 118 -3.48 -6.41 -4.83
CA LEU A 118 -4.92 -6.60 -4.70
C LEU A 118 -5.68 -5.29 -4.69
N GLN A 119 -5.23 -4.29 -3.93
CA GLN A 119 -5.85 -2.96 -3.91
C GLN A 119 -5.85 -2.31 -5.29
N GLY A 120 -4.73 -2.37 -6.00
CA GLY A 120 -4.63 -1.85 -7.36
C GLY A 120 -5.57 -2.58 -8.34
N LEU A 121 -5.59 -3.91 -8.31
CA LEU A 121 -6.49 -4.71 -9.14
C LEU A 121 -7.96 -4.47 -8.81
N VAL A 122 -8.32 -4.45 -7.52
CA VAL A 122 -9.68 -4.18 -7.03
C VAL A 122 -10.16 -2.81 -7.50
N SER A 123 -9.34 -1.76 -7.35
CA SER A 123 -9.68 -0.42 -7.82
C SER A 123 -10.03 -0.42 -9.31
N LEU A 124 -9.18 -1.03 -10.13
CA LEU A 124 -9.40 -1.14 -11.57
C LEU A 124 -10.68 -1.92 -11.92
N LEU A 125 -10.94 -3.02 -11.22
CA LEU A 125 -12.15 -3.83 -11.45
C LEU A 125 -13.42 -3.09 -11.04
N VAL A 126 -13.41 -2.36 -9.92
CA VAL A 126 -14.53 -1.54 -9.47
C VAL A 126 -14.79 -0.40 -10.45
N GLU A 127 -13.75 0.32 -10.89
CA GLU A 127 -13.87 1.36 -11.91
C GLU A 127 -14.41 0.82 -13.25
N ALA A 128 -14.01 -0.40 -13.62
CA ALA A 128 -14.52 -1.10 -14.81
C ALA A 128 -15.95 -1.68 -14.61
N LYS A 129 -16.63 -1.36 -13.49
CA LYS A 129 -17.96 -1.88 -13.12
C LYS A 129 -18.00 -3.42 -13.04
N ARG A 130 -16.93 -4.03 -12.56
CA ARG A 130 -16.78 -5.48 -12.38
C ARG A 130 -16.54 -5.84 -10.90
N PRO A 131 -17.42 -5.43 -9.98
CA PRO A 131 -17.19 -5.62 -8.54
C PRO A 131 -17.17 -7.10 -8.12
N GLU A 132 -17.92 -7.96 -8.78
CA GLU A 132 -17.90 -9.40 -8.49
C GLU A 132 -16.53 -10.03 -8.81
N ALA A 133 -15.87 -9.57 -9.86
CA ALA A 133 -14.49 -9.99 -10.14
C ALA A 133 -13.51 -9.50 -9.07
N ALA A 134 -13.73 -8.30 -8.52
CA ALA A 134 -12.94 -7.77 -7.40
C ALA A 134 -13.15 -8.61 -6.13
N ILE A 135 -14.40 -8.94 -5.79
CA ILE A 135 -14.75 -9.84 -4.68
C ILE A 135 -14.04 -11.18 -4.84
N GLY A 136 -14.15 -11.81 -6.01
CA GLY A 136 -13.53 -13.10 -6.30
C GLY A 136 -12.01 -13.09 -6.15
N ALA A 137 -11.35 -12.01 -6.57
CA ALA A 137 -9.90 -11.85 -6.41
C ALA A 137 -9.49 -11.83 -4.93
N VAL A 138 -10.19 -11.05 -4.09
CA VAL A 138 -9.87 -10.96 -2.65
C VAL A 138 -10.24 -12.26 -1.92
N GLN A 139 -11.37 -12.87 -2.25
CA GLN A 139 -11.75 -14.17 -1.68
C GLN A 139 -10.75 -15.28 -2.02
N THR A 140 -10.22 -15.28 -3.24
CA THR A 140 -9.16 -16.21 -3.62
C THR A 140 -7.91 -16.01 -2.75
N ALA A 141 -7.49 -14.76 -2.54
CA ALA A 141 -6.37 -14.43 -1.67
C ALA A 141 -6.61 -14.89 -0.22
N LEU A 142 -7.82 -14.68 0.31
CA LEU A 142 -8.21 -15.13 1.65
C LEU A 142 -8.19 -16.66 1.76
N LYS A 143 -8.72 -17.36 0.76
CA LYS A 143 -8.78 -18.84 0.74
C LYS A 143 -7.40 -19.49 0.67
N THR A 144 -6.46 -18.86 -0.02
CA THR A 144 -5.09 -19.37 -0.20
C THR A 144 -4.11 -18.84 0.84
N ALA A 145 -4.58 -17.98 1.76
CA ALA A 145 -3.75 -17.39 2.79
C ALA A 145 -3.26 -18.46 3.79
N PRO A 146 -1.94 -18.57 4.04
CA PRO A 146 -1.44 -19.39 5.14
C PRO A 146 -2.00 -18.90 6.47
N GLY A 147 -2.31 -19.84 7.39
CA GLY A 147 -2.85 -19.50 8.71
C GLY A 147 -1.92 -18.65 9.60
N THR A 148 -0.69 -18.44 9.16
CA THR A 148 0.34 -17.68 9.89
C THR A 148 0.32 -16.18 9.55
N ILE A 149 -0.43 -15.74 8.54
CA ILE A 149 -0.47 -14.33 8.13
C ILE A 149 -1.71 -13.61 8.68
N ASP A 150 -1.55 -12.31 8.96
CA ASP A 150 -2.68 -11.45 9.27
C ASP A 150 -3.55 -11.23 8.02
N THR A 151 -4.75 -11.78 8.04
CA THR A 151 -5.74 -11.63 6.96
C THR A 151 -6.64 -10.41 7.13
N THR A 152 -6.49 -9.62 8.19
CA THR A 152 -7.31 -8.43 8.43
C THR A 152 -7.27 -7.45 7.26
N PRO A 153 -6.12 -7.11 6.65
CA PRO A 153 -6.09 -6.21 5.51
C PRO A 153 -6.91 -6.72 4.31
N LEU A 154 -6.90 -8.03 4.07
CA LEU A 154 -7.70 -8.66 3.00
C LEU A 154 -9.20 -8.58 3.30
N LYS A 155 -9.59 -8.84 4.56
CA LYS A 155 -10.99 -8.73 5.01
C LYS A 155 -11.48 -7.28 4.89
N LEU A 156 -10.67 -6.31 5.31
CA LEU A 156 -11.01 -4.89 5.16
C LEU A 156 -11.20 -4.50 3.69
N LEU A 157 -10.32 -4.98 2.80
CA LEU A 157 -10.45 -4.74 1.37
C LEU A 157 -11.72 -5.38 0.79
N LEU A 158 -12.06 -6.62 1.20
CA LEU A 158 -13.30 -7.29 0.77
C LEU A 158 -14.54 -6.52 1.21
N ALA A 159 -14.59 -6.12 2.49
CA ALA A 159 -15.69 -5.31 3.01
C ALA A 159 -15.82 -3.98 2.26
N GLN A 160 -14.72 -3.33 1.92
CA GLN A 160 -14.73 -2.11 1.11
C GLN A 160 -15.38 -2.34 -0.27
N VAL A 161 -15.10 -3.46 -0.94
CA VAL A 161 -15.75 -3.78 -2.22
C VAL A 161 -17.26 -3.94 -2.04
N TYR A 162 -17.72 -4.63 -0.99
CA TYR A 162 -19.16 -4.73 -0.67
C TYR A 162 -19.80 -3.36 -0.45
N LEU A 163 -19.12 -2.44 0.26
CA LEU A 163 -19.61 -1.07 0.48
C LEU A 163 -19.76 -0.27 -0.82
N THR A 164 -18.88 -0.46 -1.81
CA THR A 164 -19.04 0.19 -3.13
C THR A 164 -20.32 -0.23 -3.84
N GLN A 165 -20.86 -1.38 -3.48
CA GLN A 165 -22.10 -1.93 -4.00
C GLN A 165 -23.32 -1.70 -3.09
N GLN A 166 -23.17 -0.90 -2.04
CA GLN A 166 -24.19 -0.67 -1.00
C GLN A 166 -24.62 -1.96 -0.26
N ARG A 167 -23.81 -3.00 -0.32
CA ARG A 167 -24.01 -4.28 0.38
C ARG A 167 -23.50 -4.16 1.83
N ASN A 168 -24.11 -3.27 2.60
CA ASN A 168 -23.66 -2.95 3.96
C ASN A 168 -23.70 -4.16 4.89
N ALA A 169 -24.73 -5.03 4.76
CA ALA A 169 -24.83 -6.22 5.62
C ALA A 169 -23.68 -7.19 5.39
N ASP A 170 -23.27 -7.41 4.12
CA ASP A 170 -22.12 -8.26 3.80
C ASP A 170 -20.82 -7.65 4.37
N ALA A 171 -20.63 -6.34 4.20
CA ALA A 171 -19.46 -5.64 4.75
C ALA A 171 -19.38 -5.75 6.28
N LEU A 172 -20.50 -5.55 6.99
CA LEU A 172 -20.58 -5.70 8.45
C LEU A 172 -20.23 -7.12 8.88
N GLY A 173 -20.75 -8.16 8.18
CA GLY A 173 -20.40 -9.55 8.45
C GLY A 173 -18.89 -9.84 8.29
N ILE A 174 -18.24 -9.25 7.28
CA ILE A 174 -16.78 -9.38 7.12
C ILE A 174 -16.03 -8.69 8.26
N TYR A 175 -16.47 -7.51 8.72
CA TYR A 175 -15.84 -6.86 9.88
C TYR A 175 -16.01 -7.69 11.15
N ASP A 176 -17.18 -8.32 11.36
CA ASP A 176 -17.39 -9.20 12.51
C ASP A 176 -16.41 -10.37 12.48
N THR A 177 -16.23 -11.04 11.34
CA THR A 177 -15.24 -12.13 11.22
C THR A 177 -13.80 -11.64 11.43
N ALA A 178 -13.48 -10.39 11.08
CA ALA A 178 -12.18 -9.80 11.33
C ALA A 178 -11.95 -9.54 12.83
N ILE A 179 -12.96 -8.98 13.51
CA ILE A 179 -12.93 -8.71 14.96
C ILE A 179 -12.84 -10.02 15.75
N GLU A 180 -13.59 -11.04 15.37
CA GLU A 180 -13.52 -12.37 16.01
C GLU A 180 -12.14 -13.01 15.89
N SER A 181 -11.47 -12.81 14.74
CA SER A 181 -10.12 -13.34 14.50
C SER A 181 -9.04 -12.63 15.32
N ASN A 182 -9.21 -11.32 15.58
CA ASN A 182 -8.30 -10.52 16.40
C ASN A 182 -9.06 -9.38 17.08
N ARG A 183 -9.43 -9.59 18.36
CA ARG A 183 -10.24 -8.63 19.13
C ARG A 183 -9.50 -7.37 19.52
N ASP A 184 -8.17 -7.39 19.49
CA ASP A 184 -7.31 -6.26 19.85
C ASP A 184 -6.99 -5.39 18.62
N ASP A 185 -7.41 -5.79 17.44
CA ASP A 185 -7.23 -4.99 16.22
C ASP A 185 -8.33 -3.93 16.12
N PHE A 186 -7.94 -2.67 16.33
CA PHE A 186 -8.88 -1.53 16.26
C PHE A 186 -9.39 -1.25 14.84
N ARG A 187 -8.68 -1.67 13.79
CA ARG A 187 -8.98 -1.33 12.39
C ARG A 187 -10.35 -1.81 11.92
N PRO A 188 -10.73 -3.09 12.08
CA PRO A 188 -12.06 -3.55 11.68
C PRO A 188 -13.17 -2.97 12.56
N ILE A 189 -12.89 -2.68 13.86
CA ILE A 189 -13.84 -2.04 14.77
C ILE A 189 -14.14 -0.62 14.30
N LEU A 190 -13.10 0.16 13.97
CA LEU A 190 -13.25 1.51 13.41
C LEU A 190 -13.99 1.50 12.09
N ALA A 191 -13.64 0.58 11.18
CA ALA A 191 -14.31 0.44 9.90
C ALA A 191 -15.81 0.14 10.07
N LYS A 192 -16.16 -0.77 10.97
CA LYS A 192 -17.56 -1.09 11.32
C LYS A 192 -18.29 0.12 11.88
N ALA A 193 -17.66 0.89 12.77
CA ALA A 193 -18.20 2.12 13.32
C ALA A 193 -18.55 3.15 12.24
N LEU A 194 -17.68 3.30 11.23
CA LEU A 194 -17.90 4.20 10.10
C LEU A 194 -19.11 3.80 9.26
N VAL A 195 -19.33 2.50 9.04
CA VAL A 195 -20.53 2.01 8.35
C VAL A 195 -21.80 2.32 9.15
N PHE A 196 -21.83 2.05 10.46
CA PHE A 196 -22.98 2.42 11.31
C PHE A 196 -23.24 3.92 11.30
N LYS A 197 -22.19 4.73 11.36
CA LYS A 197 -22.31 6.20 11.24
C LYS A 197 -22.95 6.62 9.92
N GLN A 198 -22.52 6.01 8.81
CA GLN A 198 -23.08 6.26 7.48
C GLN A 198 -24.56 5.84 7.38
N MET A 199 -24.92 4.75 8.04
CA MET A 199 -26.32 4.27 8.12
C MET A 199 -27.21 5.09 9.07
N GLY A 200 -26.64 6.06 9.80
CA GLY A 200 -27.36 6.87 10.79
C GLY A 200 -27.48 6.22 12.17
N ASN A 201 -26.92 5.06 12.40
CA ASN A 201 -26.90 4.37 13.69
C ASN A 201 -25.81 4.95 14.58
N LEU A 202 -26.05 6.17 15.06
CA LEU A 202 -25.02 6.97 15.75
C LEU A 202 -24.61 6.41 17.11
N THR A 203 -25.51 5.75 17.83
CA THR A 203 -25.24 5.15 19.14
C THR A 203 -24.23 4.02 19.02
N GLU A 204 -24.47 3.05 18.13
CA GLU A 204 -23.60 1.94 17.85
C GLU A 204 -22.25 2.42 17.28
N ALA A 205 -22.31 3.41 16.37
CA ALA A 205 -21.11 4.01 15.82
C ALA A 205 -20.21 4.61 16.92
N GLN A 206 -20.78 5.37 17.84
CA GLN A 206 -20.02 6.01 18.94
C GLN A 206 -19.41 4.97 19.89
N LEU A 207 -20.17 3.93 20.23
CA LEU A 207 -19.67 2.85 21.09
C LEU A 207 -18.45 2.15 20.46
N LEU A 208 -18.54 1.80 19.18
CA LEU A 208 -17.45 1.17 18.45
C LEU A 208 -16.26 2.11 18.24
N MET A 209 -16.48 3.41 18.01
CA MET A 209 -15.40 4.39 17.93
C MET A 209 -14.62 4.53 19.24
N ASN A 210 -15.32 4.56 20.38
CA ASN A 210 -14.68 4.56 21.69
C ASN A 210 -13.85 3.30 21.91
N THR A 211 -14.38 2.14 21.50
CA THR A 211 -13.65 0.86 21.59
C THR A 211 -12.40 0.89 20.72
N ALA A 212 -12.52 1.34 19.45
CA ALA A 212 -11.39 1.46 18.54
C ALA A 212 -10.33 2.45 19.06
N GLU A 213 -10.73 3.58 19.63
CA GLU A 213 -9.81 4.54 20.24
C GLU A 213 -9.04 3.95 21.42
N ASN A 214 -9.70 3.18 22.26
CA ASN A 214 -9.04 2.54 23.41
C ASN A 214 -7.97 1.52 22.97
N LEU A 215 -8.26 0.74 21.95
CA LEU A 215 -7.35 -0.28 21.41
C LEU A 215 -6.25 0.31 20.51
N ALA A 216 -6.50 1.46 19.90
CA ALA A 216 -5.58 2.05 18.94
C ALA A 216 -4.25 2.49 19.58
N PRO A 217 -3.13 2.33 18.89
CA PRO A 217 -1.87 2.99 19.24
C PRO A 217 -2.02 4.50 19.34
N ALA A 218 -1.16 5.15 20.15
CA ALA A 218 -1.26 6.57 20.48
C ALA A 218 -1.35 7.48 19.23
N GLU A 219 -0.58 7.13 18.19
CA GLU A 219 -0.52 7.85 16.92
C GLU A 219 -1.84 7.92 16.15
N TYR A 220 -2.77 6.97 16.37
CA TYR A 220 -4.07 6.94 15.69
C TYR A 220 -5.20 7.55 16.51
N LYS A 221 -5.04 7.72 17.84
CA LYS A 221 -6.11 8.14 18.74
C LYS A 221 -6.70 9.50 18.37
N ASP A 222 -5.85 10.49 18.09
CA ASP A 222 -6.33 11.83 17.72
C ASP A 222 -7.09 11.83 16.39
N GLN A 223 -6.65 11.02 15.42
CA GLN A 223 -7.37 10.85 14.17
C GLN A 223 -8.74 10.20 14.37
N ILE A 224 -8.83 9.16 15.22
CA ILE A 224 -10.10 8.49 15.54
C ILE A 224 -11.07 9.48 16.21
N LYS A 225 -10.59 10.32 17.16
CA LYS A 225 -11.40 11.39 17.77
C LYS A 225 -11.94 12.38 16.76
N GLN A 226 -11.10 12.84 15.84
CA GLN A 226 -11.52 13.76 14.77
C GLN A 226 -12.60 13.12 13.88
N ILE A 227 -12.45 11.85 13.51
CA ILE A 227 -13.45 11.11 12.75
C ILE A 227 -14.76 10.94 13.54
N ALA A 228 -14.68 10.69 14.85
CA ALA A 228 -15.85 10.57 15.69
C ALA A 228 -16.66 11.88 15.76
N GLN A 229 -15.98 13.03 15.86
CA GLN A 229 -16.58 14.36 15.95
C GLN A 229 -17.07 14.91 14.61
N ALA A 230 -16.55 14.43 13.49
CA ALA A 230 -16.93 14.89 12.16
C ALA A 230 -18.43 14.65 11.91
N THR A 231 -19.19 15.70 11.61
CA THR A 231 -20.64 15.63 11.34
C THR A 231 -20.99 14.93 10.02
N LYS A 232 -20.01 14.78 9.14
CA LYS A 232 -20.17 14.12 7.84
C LYS A 232 -19.14 12.98 7.71
N PRO A 233 -19.57 11.75 7.39
CA PRO A 233 -18.62 10.68 7.15
C PRO A 233 -17.66 11.07 6.00
N PRO A 234 -16.38 10.71 6.07
CA PRO A 234 -15.45 10.97 4.98
C PRO A 234 -16.01 10.39 3.68
N LYS A 235 -15.89 11.15 2.58
CA LYS A 235 -16.53 10.88 1.27
C LYS A 235 -16.06 9.58 0.61
N ALA A 236 -14.97 9.01 1.07
CA ALA A 236 -14.52 7.66 0.78
C ALA A 236 -14.31 6.97 2.13
N ILE A 237 -15.02 5.87 2.37
CA ILE A 237 -14.61 4.91 3.39
C ILE A 237 -13.42 4.12 2.81
N ILE A 238 -12.39 4.84 2.46
CA ILE A 238 -11.05 4.31 2.46
C ILE A 238 -10.72 4.39 3.94
N ALA A 239 -10.67 3.24 4.61
CA ALA A 239 -10.00 3.18 5.89
C ALA A 239 -8.74 4.04 5.74
N PRO A 240 -8.48 5.02 6.65
CA PRO A 240 -7.28 5.85 6.56
C PRO A 240 -6.16 4.89 6.22
N ASN A 241 -5.25 5.27 5.31
CA ASN A 241 -4.29 4.36 4.69
C ASN A 241 -3.51 3.58 5.76
N LEU A 242 -4.19 2.61 6.39
CA LEU A 242 -3.71 1.74 7.46
C LEU A 242 -2.84 0.61 6.88
N SER A 243 -2.43 0.78 5.61
CA SER A 243 -1.52 -0.10 4.90
C SER A 243 -0.06 0.09 5.33
N THR A 244 0.24 1.02 6.26
CA THR A 244 1.54 0.99 6.92
C THR A 244 1.57 -0.27 7.78
N PRO A 245 2.54 -1.19 7.56
CA PRO A 245 2.72 -2.31 8.46
C PRO A 245 2.90 -1.73 9.87
N VAL A 246 2.10 -2.17 10.83
CA VAL A 246 2.41 -1.99 12.26
C VAL A 246 3.85 -2.46 12.43
N PRO A 247 4.78 -1.65 12.97
CA PRO A 247 6.13 -2.12 13.22
C PRO A 247 6.02 -3.42 14.03
N ALA A 248 6.59 -4.49 13.51
CA ALA A 248 6.66 -5.75 14.24
C ALA A 248 7.23 -5.44 15.62
N ALA A 249 6.59 -5.95 16.68
CA ALA A 249 7.09 -5.86 18.04
C ALA A 249 8.59 -6.19 18.04
N PRO A 250 9.42 -5.46 18.82
CA PRO A 250 10.87 -5.65 18.80
C PRO A 250 11.17 -7.14 19.00
N ASN A 251 11.83 -7.74 18.02
CA ASN A 251 12.29 -9.12 18.09
C ASN A 251 13.07 -9.30 19.40
N ASN A 252 12.53 -10.09 20.31
CA ASN A 252 13.26 -10.65 21.40
C ASN A 252 14.36 -11.54 20.81
N THR A 253 15.51 -10.95 20.56
CA THR A 253 16.74 -11.68 20.20
C THR A 253 17.00 -12.67 21.32
N PRO A 254 17.15 -13.97 21.05
CA PRO A 254 17.51 -14.93 22.09
C PRO A 254 18.86 -14.50 22.67
N ARG A 255 18.92 -14.29 23.99
CA ARG A 255 20.18 -14.08 24.72
C ARG A 255 21.14 -15.20 24.34
N GLN A 256 22.29 -14.85 23.78
CA GLN A 256 23.41 -15.79 23.68
C GLN A 256 23.72 -16.35 25.07
N PRO A 257 23.95 -17.64 25.20
CA PRO A 257 24.39 -18.21 26.48
C PRO A 257 25.75 -17.63 26.84
N ALA A 258 25.86 -17.16 28.08
CA ALA A 258 27.07 -16.61 28.64
C ALA A 258 28.21 -17.64 28.51
N THR A 259 29.32 -17.22 27.91
CA THR A 259 30.57 -17.99 27.91
C THR A 259 31.08 -18.13 29.33
N VAL A 260 31.14 -19.38 29.84
CA VAL A 260 31.76 -19.75 31.09
C VAL A 260 33.28 -19.52 30.97
N PRO A 261 33.95 -18.78 31.88
CA PRO A 261 35.39 -18.65 31.84
C PRO A 261 36.02 -19.99 32.25
N GLN A 262 36.84 -20.54 31.36
CA GLN A 262 37.69 -21.68 31.72
C GLN A 262 38.78 -21.16 32.67
N SER A 263 38.73 -21.62 33.93
CA SER A 263 39.79 -21.52 34.92
C SER A 263 40.94 -22.42 34.48
N GLY A 264 42.13 -21.84 34.35
CA GLY A 264 43.36 -22.55 34.03
C GLY A 264 43.83 -23.51 35.12
N LYS A 265 44.53 -24.49 34.66
CA LYS A 265 45.72 -25.10 35.31
C LYS A 265 46.75 -25.26 34.25
#